data_5f7f5070607cea17f06fdc714e0b9542
#
_entry.id   5f7f5070607cea17f06fdc714e0b9542
#
_cell.length_a   1.000
_cell.length_b   1.000
_cell.length_c   1.000
_cell.angle_alpha   90.00
_cell.angle_beta   90.00
_cell.angle_gamma   90.00
#
_symmetry.space_group_name_H-M   'P 1'
#
loop_
_entity.id
_entity.type
_entity.pdbx_description
1 polymer ?
#
loop_
_entity_poly.entity_id
_entity_poly.type
_entity_poly.pdbx_seq_one_letter_code
_entity_poly.pdbx_strand_id
1 'polypeptide(L)'
;MRLEDYESILDSLPSTGIYVIREEDHRILYFNSCIREKMPRVDLGMVCHEVWTGSCKNCPLLYIGDQKESKSINYDNPFGEAVDITAVRTMWGDKIPAFVITITPHIEVANYTFHKIIRGNLTDNSYEVVKPEPGEYEDIEERPETLSGYLKWFARSNLLMEADRKRFEGFSDIDYLRRELKEGKEMVSCSYRKHIGESYRWYTLEFIPDYQYTDSRQSVMIYTKDVHDVYREGLERQEISIQD
;
A
#
# COMPACT_ATOMS: atom_id res chain seq x y z
N MET A 1 0.26 35.25 -16.47
CA MET A 1 1.18 34.11 -16.38
C MET A 1 1.03 33.35 -17.68
N ARG A 2 2.11 33.12 -18.40
CA ARG A 2 2.09 32.42 -19.71
C ARG A 2 2.12 30.90 -19.45
N LEU A 3 1.73 30.11 -20.44
CA LEU A 3 1.70 28.64 -20.37
C LEU A 3 3.09 28.07 -19.99
N GLU A 4 4.15 28.64 -20.58
CA GLU A 4 5.56 28.33 -20.29
C GLU A 4 5.96 28.51 -18.81
N ASP A 5 5.32 29.47 -18.12
CA ASP A 5 5.58 29.72 -16.69
C ASP A 5 5.02 28.54 -15.83
N TYR A 6 3.88 27.97 -16.21
CA TYR A 6 3.28 26.81 -15.52
C TYR A 6 4.08 25.52 -15.80
N GLU A 7 4.49 25.30 -17.06
CA GLU A 7 5.30 24.13 -17.42
C GLU A 7 6.61 24.12 -16.63
N SER A 8 7.29 25.27 -16.55
CA SER A 8 8.51 25.41 -15.75
C SER A 8 8.31 25.07 -14.27
N ILE A 9 7.17 25.47 -13.68
CA ILE A 9 6.84 25.15 -12.29
C ILE A 9 6.61 23.64 -12.13
N LEU A 10 5.84 23.02 -13.02
CA LEU A 10 5.55 21.60 -12.96
C LEU A 10 6.78 20.72 -13.22
N ASP A 11 7.69 21.18 -14.08
CA ASP A 11 8.98 20.53 -14.34
C ASP A 11 9.99 20.68 -13.17
N SER A 12 9.80 21.68 -12.33
CA SER A 12 10.65 21.88 -11.15
C SER A 12 10.33 20.94 -9.96
N LEU A 13 9.27 20.14 -10.07
CA LEU A 13 8.86 19.19 -9.02
C LEU A 13 9.62 17.86 -9.18
N PRO A 14 10.73 17.65 -8.43
CA PRO A 14 11.47 16.41 -8.49
C PRO A 14 10.61 15.27 -7.93
N SER A 15 10.71 14.09 -8.50
CA SER A 15 10.03 12.88 -8.04
C SER A 15 8.50 12.90 -8.10
N THR A 16 7.89 13.94 -8.69
CA THR A 16 6.45 14.01 -8.91
C THR A 16 6.15 13.93 -10.40
N GLY A 17 5.60 12.81 -10.84
CA GLY A 17 5.07 12.65 -12.18
C GLY A 17 3.74 13.39 -12.31
N ILE A 18 3.61 14.26 -13.30
CA ILE A 18 2.36 14.97 -13.59
C ILE A 18 2.03 14.80 -15.08
N TYR A 19 0.82 14.36 -15.37
CA TYR A 19 0.29 14.40 -16.71
C TYR A 19 -1.19 14.78 -16.72
N VAL A 20 -1.64 15.32 -17.83
CA VAL A 20 -3.02 15.76 -18.02
C VAL A 20 -3.61 14.96 -19.17
N ILE A 21 -4.80 14.42 -18.98
CA ILE A 21 -5.53 13.70 -20.02
C ILE A 21 -6.89 14.35 -20.25
N ARG A 22 -7.36 14.31 -21.49
CA ARG A 22 -8.73 14.73 -21.84
C ARG A 22 -9.73 13.76 -21.20
N GLU A 23 -10.81 14.30 -20.66
CA GLU A 23 -11.85 13.47 -20.00
C GLU A 23 -12.60 12.57 -20.99
N GLU A 24 -12.84 13.04 -22.22
CA GLU A 24 -13.64 12.36 -23.23
C GLU A 24 -12.98 11.08 -23.79
N ASP A 25 -11.67 11.13 -24.11
CA ASP A 25 -10.96 10.08 -24.84
C ASP A 25 -9.65 9.66 -24.18
N HIS A 26 -9.35 10.19 -23.02
CA HIS A 26 -8.15 9.91 -22.23
C HIS A 26 -6.83 10.17 -22.96
N ARG A 27 -6.82 11.07 -23.96
CA ARG A 27 -5.59 11.46 -24.65
C ARG A 27 -4.75 12.39 -23.80
N ILE A 28 -3.45 12.14 -23.81
CA ILE A 28 -2.46 12.92 -23.06
C ILE A 28 -2.34 14.32 -23.70
N LEU A 29 -2.64 15.34 -22.92
CA LEU A 29 -2.56 16.75 -23.27
C LEU A 29 -1.28 17.42 -22.80
N TYR A 30 -0.71 16.91 -21.71
CA TYR A 30 0.52 17.41 -21.09
C TYR A 30 1.17 16.32 -20.26
N PHE A 31 2.48 16.38 -20.08
CA PHE A 31 3.24 15.63 -19.08
C PHE A 31 4.54 16.37 -18.76
N ASN A 32 5.00 16.25 -17.52
CA ASN A 32 6.21 16.92 -17.05
C ASN A 32 7.48 16.09 -17.29
N SER A 33 8.64 16.69 -16.98
CA SER A 33 9.96 16.08 -17.15
C SER A 33 10.11 14.75 -16.38
N CYS A 34 9.56 14.65 -15.17
CA CYS A 34 9.58 13.41 -14.39
C CYS A 34 8.91 12.24 -15.14
N ILE A 35 7.76 12.46 -15.76
CA ILE A 35 7.10 11.45 -16.61
C ILE A 35 7.95 11.11 -17.83
N ARG A 36 8.54 12.10 -18.49
CA ARG A 36 9.39 11.90 -19.67
C ARG A 36 10.61 11.04 -19.35
N GLU A 37 11.25 11.26 -18.22
CA GLU A 37 12.41 10.48 -17.79
C GLU A 37 12.07 9.02 -17.47
N LYS A 38 10.96 8.79 -16.77
CA LYS A 38 10.51 7.44 -16.39
C LYS A 38 9.89 6.68 -17.56
N MET A 39 9.27 7.40 -18.51
CA MET A 39 8.56 6.86 -19.66
C MET A 39 9.02 7.55 -20.97
N PRO A 40 10.21 7.26 -21.48
CA PRO A 40 10.75 7.94 -22.67
C PRO A 40 9.92 7.79 -23.95
N ARG A 41 9.01 6.81 -23.98
CA ARG A 41 8.13 6.53 -25.15
C ARG A 41 6.81 7.27 -25.10
N VAL A 42 6.50 7.97 -23.99
CA VAL A 42 5.27 8.74 -23.87
C VAL A 42 5.31 9.97 -24.79
N ASP A 43 4.19 10.26 -25.48
CA ASP A 43 4.06 11.44 -26.30
C ASP A 43 2.65 12.04 -26.20
N LEU A 44 2.52 13.31 -26.56
CA LEU A 44 1.24 14.03 -26.58
C LEU A 44 0.28 13.36 -27.57
N GLY A 45 -1.00 13.32 -27.22
CA GLY A 45 -2.04 12.71 -28.03
C GLY A 45 -2.14 11.19 -27.92
N MET A 46 -1.19 10.49 -27.28
CA MET A 46 -1.34 9.07 -26.97
C MET A 46 -2.47 8.84 -25.98
N VAL A 47 -3.06 7.66 -26.04
CA VAL A 47 -4.15 7.28 -25.12
C VAL A 47 -3.56 6.73 -23.83
N CYS A 48 -3.98 7.25 -22.68
CA CYS A 48 -3.43 6.94 -21.37
C CYS A 48 -3.33 5.44 -21.11
N HIS A 49 -4.41 4.68 -21.29
CA HIS A 49 -4.42 3.24 -21.01
C HIS A 49 -3.59 2.38 -21.97
N GLU A 50 -3.22 2.90 -23.14
CA GLU A 50 -2.29 2.23 -24.06
C GLU A 50 -0.83 2.43 -23.63
N VAL A 51 -0.53 3.57 -23.01
CA VAL A 51 0.79 3.89 -22.48
C VAL A 51 1.07 3.14 -21.15
N TRP A 52 0.05 3.06 -20.28
CA TRP A 52 0.15 2.53 -18.93
C TRP A 52 -0.48 1.14 -18.77
N THR A 53 -0.32 0.26 -19.73
CA THR A 53 -1.08 -0.99 -19.88
C THR A 53 -1.12 -1.90 -18.63
N GLY A 54 -0.05 -1.96 -17.81
CA GLY A 54 -0.02 -2.73 -16.57
C GLY A 54 -0.72 -2.04 -15.40
N SER A 55 -0.72 -0.70 -15.40
CA SER A 55 -1.09 0.12 -14.24
C SER A 55 -2.59 0.41 -14.13
N CYS A 56 -3.39 0.01 -15.14
CA CYS A 56 -4.81 0.36 -15.19
C CYS A 56 -5.68 -0.40 -14.18
N LYS A 57 -5.21 -1.47 -13.58
CA LYS A 57 -5.99 -2.28 -12.60
C LYS A 57 -6.40 -1.47 -11.36
N ASN A 58 -5.53 -0.56 -10.91
CA ASN A 58 -5.75 0.31 -9.76
C ASN A 58 -5.76 1.79 -10.17
N CYS A 59 -6.31 2.10 -11.34
CA CYS A 59 -6.40 3.47 -11.83
C CYS A 59 -7.44 4.26 -11.02
N PRO A 60 -7.10 5.47 -10.50
CA PRO A 60 -8.07 6.28 -9.75
C PRO A 60 -9.28 6.70 -10.61
N LEU A 61 -9.16 6.73 -11.93
CA LEU A 61 -10.28 7.02 -12.82
C LEU A 61 -11.40 5.98 -12.77
N LEU A 62 -11.11 4.74 -12.38
CA LEU A 62 -12.13 3.70 -12.20
C LEU A 62 -13.10 4.00 -11.04
N TYR A 63 -12.68 4.86 -10.12
CA TYR A 63 -13.39 5.15 -8.87
C TYR A 63 -13.86 6.60 -8.77
N ILE A 64 -13.48 7.47 -9.73
CA ILE A 64 -13.76 8.90 -9.63
C ILE A 64 -15.25 9.23 -9.79
N GLY A 65 -16.01 8.47 -10.61
CA GLY A 65 -17.45 8.72 -10.83
C GLY A 65 -17.73 10.21 -11.03
N ASP A 66 -18.70 10.76 -10.29
CA ASP A 66 -19.05 12.19 -10.29
C ASP A 66 -18.20 13.03 -9.32
N GLN A 67 -17.25 12.42 -8.62
CA GLN A 67 -16.39 13.12 -7.67
C GLN A 67 -15.37 14.02 -8.37
N LYS A 68 -14.93 15.05 -7.65
CA LYS A 68 -13.90 15.97 -8.13
C LYS A 68 -12.49 15.32 -8.10
N GLU A 69 -12.27 14.42 -7.19
CA GLU A 69 -10.95 13.81 -6.92
C GLU A 69 -11.11 12.34 -6.58
N SER A 70 -10.12 11.54 -6.98
CA SER A 70 -9.97 10.14 -6.58
C SER A 70 -8.50 9.80 -6.38
N LYS A 71 -8.20 8.88 -5.48
CA LYS A 71 -6.85 8.42 -5.15
C LYS A 71 -6.76 6.91 -5.20
N SER A 72 -5.58 6.42 -5.57
CA SER A 72 -5.24 5.00 -5.50
C SER A 72 -3.74 4.82 -5.26
N ILE A 73 -3.37 3.65 -4.72
CA ILE A 73 -1.98 3.23 -4.67
C ILE A 73 -1.76 2.21 -5.78
N ASN A 74 -0.69 2.37 -6.53
CA ASN A 74 -0.35 1.47 -7.61
C ASN A 74 1.05 0.88 -7.39
N TYR A 75 1.13 -0.45 -7.36
CA TYR A 75 2.37 -1.21 -7.15
C TYR A 75 2.93 -1.78 -8.45
N ASP A 76 2.09 -1.90 -9.49
CA ASP A 76 2.48 -2.39 -10.82
C ASP A 76 2.53 -1.22 -11.80
N ASN A 77 3.65 -0.53 -11.83
CA ASN A 77 3.84 0.70 -12.60
C ASN A 77 5.30 0.86 -13.07
N PRO A 78 5.54 1.70 -14.09
CA PRO A 78 6.87 1.92 -14.66
C PRO A 78 7.89 2.61 -13.75
N PHE A 79 7.47 3.13 -12.61
CA PHE A 79 8.38 3.82 -11.68
C PHE A 79 9.23 2.83 -10.86
N GLY A 80 8.88 1.52 -10.88
CA GLY A 80 9.65 0.46 -10.20
C GLY A 80 9.48 0.44 -8.68
N GLU A 81 8.56 1.24 -8.15
CA GLU A 81 8.22 1.38 -6.73
C GLU A 81 6.73 1.65 -6.57
N ALA A 82 6.18 1.46 -5.37
CA ALA A 82 4.80 1.83 -5.09
C ALA A 82 4.61 3.34 -5.27
N VAL A 83 3.50 3.73 -5.89
CA VAL A 83 3.17 5.14 -6.12
C VAL A 83 1.76 5.46 -5.69
N ASP A 84 1.58 6.65 -5.12
CA ASP A 84 0.29 7.28 -4.93
C ASP A 84 -0.12 7.96 -6.22
N ILE A 85 -1.29 7.62 -6.75
CA ILE A 85 -1.86 8.25 -7.93
C ILE A 85 -3.10 9.01 -7.51
N THR A 86 -3.11 10.31 -7.78
CA THR A 86 -4.30 11.17 -7.57
C THR A 86 -4.79 11.67 -8.92
N ALA A 87 -6.09 11.51 -9.18
CA ALA A 87 -6.78 12.08 -10.33
C ALA A 87 -7.68 13.22 -9.86
N VAL A 88 -7.55 14.39 -10.46
CA VAL A 88 -8.38 15.56 -10.15
C VAL A 88 -9.06 16.04 -11.45
N ARG A 89 -10.40 16.12 -11.43
CA ARG A 89 -11.17 16.67 -12.53
C ARG A 89 -11.01 18.18 -12.59
N THR A 90 -10.68 18.70 -13.76
CA THR A 90 -10.41 20.12 -13.97
C THR A 90 -10.76 20.56 -15.41
N MET A 91 -10.54 21.83 -15.68
CA MET A 91 -10.53 22.37 -17.05
C MET A 91 -9.09 22.66 -17.46
N TRP A 92 -8.64 22.07 -18.56
CA TRP A 92 -7.33 22.34 -19.15
C TRP A 92 -7.41 23.44 -20.20
N GLY A 93 -6.54 24.43 -20.07
CA GLY A 93 -6.68 25.65 -20.87
C GLY A 93 -8.03 26.30 -20.62
N ASP A 94 -8.62 26.89 -21.67
CA ASP A 94 -9.83 27.67 -21.47
C ASP A 94 -11.13 26.86 -21.43
N LYS A 95 -11.17 25.60 -21.91
CA LYS A 95 -12.44 24.87 -22.05
C LYS A 95 -12.36 23.34 -22.20
N ILE A 96 -11.25 22.69 -22.03
CA ILE A 96 -11.13 21.24 -22.24
C ILE A 96 -11.36 20.51 -20.91
N PRO A 97 -12.46 19.75 -20.75
CA PRO A 97 -12.62 18.88 -19.58
C PRO A 97 -11.46 17.86 -19.52
N ALA A 98 -10.81 17.77 -18.39
CA ALA A 98 -9.60 16.98 -18.24
C ALA A 98 -9.42 16.45 -16.82
N PHE A 99 -8.56 15.46 -16.71
CA PHE A 99 -8.03 15.02 -15.43
C PHE A 99 -6.55 15.41 -15.34
N VAL A 100 -6.17 16.04 -14.23
CA VAL A 100 -4.77 16.14 -13.81
C VAL A 100 -4.46 14.90 -13.00
N ILE A 101 -3.48 14.15 -13.44
CA ILE A 101 -2.99 12.96 -12.76
C ILE A 101 -1.63 13.31 -12.12
N THR A 102 -1.52 13.13 -10.83
CA THR A 102 -0.25 13.23 -10.11
C THR A 102 0.19 11.86 -9.66
N ILE A 103 1.46 11.55 -9.87
CA ILE A 103 2.11 10.31 -9.42
C ILE A 103 3.25 10.73 -8.51
N THR A 104 3.14 10.39 -7.24
CA THR A 104 4.20 10.58 -6.27
C THR A 104 4.72 9.23 -5.81
N PRO A 105 6.02 9.09 -5.51
CA PRO A 105 6.47 7.92 -4.79
C PRO A 105 5.55 7.76 -3.59
N HIS A 106 4.94 6.60 -3.47
CA HIS A 106 4.29 6.27 -2.24
C HIS A 106 5.40 6.28 -1.19
N ILE A 107 5.51 7.40 -0.46
CA ILE A 107 6.46 7.53 0.63
C ILE A 107 6.02 6.54 1.69
N GLU A 108 6.29 5.31 1.41
CA GLU A 108 6.32 4.31 2.42
C GLU A 108 7.58 4.58 3.26
N VAL A 109 7.46 5.40 4.26
CA VAL A 109 8.04 5.06 5.55
C VAL A 109 7.79 3.56 5.82
N ALA A 110 6.72 3.03 5.27
CA ALA A 110 6.34 1.63 5.22
C ALA A 110 7.35 0.69 4.57
N ASN A 111 8.01 1.00 3.47
CA ASN A 111 8.92 0.05 2.81
C ASN A 111 10.20 -0.23 3.60
N TYR A 112 10.62 0.71 4.44
CA TYR A 112 11.73 0.50 5.37
C TYR A 112 11.25 0.01 6.75
N THR A 113 9.99 0.30 7.11
CA THR A 113 9.44 -0.01 8.43
C THR A 113 8.68 -1.35 8.43
N PHE A 114 8.03 -1.71 7.31
CA PHE A 114 7.24 -2.94 7.23
C PHE A 114 8.01 -4.07 6.55
N HIS A 115 8.08 -5.18 7.26
CA HIS A 115 8.74 -6.39 6.78
C HIS A 115 7.90 -7.09 5.70
N LYS A 116 6.57 -7.04 5.85
CA LYS A 116 5.58 -7.59 4.93
C LYS A 116 4.33 -6.72 4.90
N ILE A 117 3.67 -6.67 3.72
CA ILE A 117 2.40 -5.98 3.52
C ILE A 117 1.45 -6.90 2.77
N ILE A 118 0.25 -7.07 3.31
CA ILE A 118 -0.83 -7.85 2.70
C ILE A 118 -2.07 -6.95 2.61
N ARG A 119 -2.77 -6.98 1.48
CA ARG A 119 -4.13 -6.48 1.39
C ARG A 119 -5.07 -7.65 1.66
N GLY A 120 -5.97 -7.50 2.61
CA GLY A 120 -6.97 -8.50 2.98
C GLY A 120 -8.39 -7.98 2.77
N ASN A 121 -9.31 -8.88 2.56
CA ASN A 121 -10.74 -8.60 2.63
C ASN A 121 -11.38 -9.57 3.61
N LEU A 122 -11.81 -9.05 4.75
CA LEU A 122 -12.41 -9.87 5.80
C LEU A 122 -13.82 -10.37 5.41
N THR A 123 -14.50 -9.72 4.45
CA THR A 123 -15.87 -10.11 4.04
C THR A 123 -15.85 -11.40 3.22
N ASP A 124 -14.99 -11.51 2.22
CA ASP A 124 -14.88 -12.68 1.33
C ASP A 124 -13.70 -13.58 1.67
N ASN A 125 -12.93 -13.21 2.72
CA ASN A 125 -11.77 -13.95 3.21
C ASN A 125 -10.64 -14.10 2.17
N SER A 126 -10.54 -13.17 1.22
CA SER A 126 -9.48 -13.14 0.21
C SER A 126 -8.28 -12.31 0.69
N TYR A 127 -7.12 -12.51 0.05
CA TYR A 127 -5.94 -11.69 0.29
C TYR A 127 -5.02 -11.62 -0.92
N GLU A 128 -4.20 -10.57 -0.95
CA GLU A 128 -3.13 -10.34 -1.92
C GLU A 128 -1.87 -9.92 -1.16
N VAL A 129 -0.74 -10.54 -1.45
CA VAL A 129 0.55 -10.10 -0.90
C VAL A 129 1.06 -8.94 -1.74
N VAL A 130 1.07 -7.76 -1.13
CA VAL A 130 1.52 -6.51 -1.75
C VAL A 130 3.04 -6.41 -1.71
N LYS A 131 3.62 -6.69 -0.53
CA LYS A 131 5.05 -6.78 -0.30
C LYS A 131 5.37 -8.09 0.39
N PRO A 132 6.09 -9.01 -0.25
CA PRO A 132 6.53 -10.24 0.39
C PRO A 132 7.65 -9.97 1.39
N GLU A 133 7.81 -10.87 2.31
CA GLU A 133 9.00 -10.96 3.14
C GLU A 133 10.21 -11.42 2.30
N PRO A 134 11.42 -10.89 2.55
CA PRO A 134 12.61 -11.40 1.88
C PRO A 134 12.75 -12.94 2.05
N GLY A 135 12.94 -13.66 0.95
CA GLY A 135 13.05 -15.12 0.93
C GLY A 135 11.73 -15.90 1.02
N GLU A 136 10.58 -15.25 1.20
CA GLU A 136 9.28 -15.93 1.39
C GLU A 136 8.84 -16.79 0.19
N TYR A 137 9.34 -16.50 -1.00
CA TYR A 137 8.92 -17.23 -2.21
C TYR A 137 9.78 -18.46 -2.52
N GLU A 138 10.91 -18.64 -1.81
CA GLU A 138 11.84 -19.71 -2.11
C GLU A 138 11.38 -21.08 -1.60
N ASP A 139 10.53 -21.13 -0.56
CA ASP A 139 10.18 -22.36 0.17
C ASP A 139 8.69 -22.70 0.24
N ILE A 140 7.77 -21.97 -0.41
CA ILE A 140 6.32 -22.22 -0.26
C ILE A 140 5.76 -22.96 -1.49
N GLU A 141 5.72 -24.30 -1.41
CA GLU A 141 5.11 -25.15 -2.45
C GLU A 141 3.57 -25.00 -2.53
N GLU A 142 2.88 -24.74 -1.42
CA GLU A 142 1.43 -24.51 -1.39
C GLU A 142 1.05 -23.34 -0.46
N ARG A 143 0.66 -22.22 -1.06
CA ARG A 143 0.16 -21.07 -0.32
C ARG A 143 -1.35 -21.20 -0.10
N PRO A 144 -1.87 -21.03 1.14
CA PRO A 144 -3.32 -21.04 1.38
C PRO A 144 -4.05 -19.99 0.55
N GLU A 145 -5.19 -20.35 -0.05
CA GLU A 145 -5.97 -19.47 -0.93
C GLU A 145 -6.73 -18.38 -0.17
N THR A 146 -7.01 -18.59 1.13
CA THR A 146 -7.79 -17.66 1.94
C THR A 146 -6.94 -16.98 3.00
N LEU A 147 -7.33 -15.77 3.41
CA LEU A 147 -6.67 -15.01 4.45
C LEU A 147 -6.64 -15.79 5.79
N SER A 148 -7.77 -16.36 6.20
CA SER A 148 -7.84 -17.18 7.43
C SER A 148 -6.97 -18.42 7.34
N GLY A 149 -6.89 -19.03 6.17
CA GLY A 149 -6.00 -20.16 5.90
C GLY A 149 -4.54 -19.77 6.05
N TYR A 150 -4.16 -18.63 5.46
CA TYR A 150 -2.81 -18.07 5.56
C TYR A 150 -2.40 -17.76 7.01
N LEU A 151 -3.26 -17.08 7.78
CA LEU A 151 -3.00 -16.75 9.18
C LEU A 151 -2.86 -18.02 10.06
N LYS A 152 -3.73 -19.02 9.83
CA LYS A 152 -3.64 -20.33 10.53
C LYS A 152 -2.39 -21.11 10.13
N TRP A 153 -2.02 -21.09 8.85
CA TRP A 153 -0.78 -21.71 8.37
C TRP A 153 0.43 -21.08 9.06
N PHE A 154 0.51 -19.75 9.09
CA PHE A 154 1.58 -19.03 9.78
C PHE A 154 1.61 -19.34 11.27
N ALA A 155 0.46 -19.37 11.95
CA ALA A 155 0.36 -19.69 13.38
C ALA A 155 0.90 -21.09 13.72
N ARG A 156 0.78 -22.04 12.79
CA ARG A 156 1.24 -23.43 12.97
C ARG A 156 2.65 -23.67 12.44
N SER A 157 3.22 -22.71 11.73
CA SER A 157 4.58 -22.82 11.19
C SER A 157 5.62 -22.83 12.32
N ASN A 158 6.82 -23.32 12.00
CA ASN A 158 7.97 -23.25 12.91
C ASN A 158 8.54 -21.83 13.04
N LEU A 159 8.00 -20.88 12.26
CA LEU A 159 8.41 -19.48 12.31
C LEU A 159 7.88 -18.78 13.56
N LEU A 160 6.70 -19.13 14.05
CA LEU A 160 6.10 -18.54 15.24
C LEU A 160 6.54 -19.27 16.51
N MET A 161 7.01 -18.53 17.52
CA MET A 161 7.31 -19.13 18.82
C MET A 161 6.06 -19.78 19.45
N GLU A 162 6.21 -21.00 19.92
CA GLU A 162 5.10 -21.79 20.47
C GLU A 162 4.36 -21.08 21.61
N ALA A 163 5.08 -20.38 22.47
CA ALA A 163 4.51 -19.61 23.58
C ALA A 163 3.57 -18.47 23.12
N ASP A 164 3.72 -17.99 21.88
CA ASP A 164 2.89 -16.91 21.34
C ASP A 164 1.72 -17.44 20.48
N ARG A 165 1.72 -18.73 20.12
CA ARG A 165 0.76 -19.35 19.18
C ARG A 165 -0.69 -19.15 19.59
N LYS A 166 -1.05 -19.49 20.80
CA LYS A 166 -2.44 -19.37 21.28
C LYS A 166 -2.96 -17.95 21.23
N ARG A 167 -2.11 -16.98 21.61
CA ARG A 167 -2.46 -15.55 21.54
C ARG A 167 -2.61 -15.08 20.11
N PHE A 168 -1.70 -15.48 19.21
CA PHE A 168 -1.72 -15.15 17.81
C PHE A 168 -2.96 -15.73 17.11
N GLU A 169 -3.31 -17.00 17.35
CA GLU A 169 -4.50 -17.63 16.78
C GLU A 169 -5.79 -16.91 17.21
N GLY A 170 -5.92 -16.55 18.47
CA GLY A 170 -7.08 -15.79 18.95
C GLY A 170 -7.18 -14.40 18.38
N PHE A 171 -6.05 -13.72 18.19
CA PHE A 171 -5.97 -12.39 17.59
C PHE A 171 -6.28 -12.42 16.09
N SER A 172 -5.79 -13.43 15.37
CA SER A 172 -5.91 -13.55 13.91
C SER A 172 -7.20 -14.23 13.44
N ASP A 173 -8.16 -14.44 14.36
CA ASP A 173 -9.50 -14.92 14.03
C ASP A 173 -10.28 -13.87 13.23
N ILE A 174 -10.81 -14.25 12.06
CA ILE A 174 -11.48 -13.31 11.14
C ILE A 174 -12.72 -12.69 11.77
N ASP A 175 -13.49 -13.44 12.55
CA ASP A 175 -14.71 -12.91 13.18
C ASP A 175 -14.37 -11.98 14.36
N TYR A 176 -13.28 -12.25 15.08
CA TYR A 176 -12.72 -11.30 16.03
C TYR A 176 -12.32 -9.98 15.35
N LEU A 177 -11.53 -10.04 14.27
CA LEU A 177 -11.08 -8.86 13.54
C LEU A 177 -12.25 -8.04 12.98
N ARG A 178 -13.25 -8.71 12.39
CA ARG A 178 -14.46 -8.06 11.89
C ARG A 178 -15.19 -7.28 12.98
N ARG A 179 -15.35 -7.87 14.15
CA ARG A 179 -16.05 -7.24 15.28
C ARG A 179 -15.29 -6.01 15.77
N GLU A 180 -13.98 -6.15 16.01
CA GLU A 180 -13.15 -5.07 16.53
C GLU A 180 -13.09 -3.86 15.60
N LEU A 181 -12.95 -4.09 14.30
CA LEU A 181 -12.91 -3.01 13.30
C LEU A 181 -14.29 -2.39 13.05
N LYS A 182 -15.37 -3.19 13.16
CA LYS A 182 -16.75 -2.67 13.07
C LYS A 182 -17.11 -1.78 14.25
N GLU A 183 -16.52 -1.99 15.41
CA GLU A 183 -16.67 -1.12 16.59
C GLU A 183 -15.93 0.23 16.45
N GLY A 184 -15.29 0.49 15.29
CA GLY A 184 -14.66 1.77 14.96
C GLY A 184 -13.21 1.86 15.41
N LYS A 185 -12.53 0.74 15.67
CA LYS A 185 -11.10 0.75 15.90
C LYS A 185 -10.35 1.10 14.63
N GLU A 186 -9.47 2.07 14.71
CA GLU A 186 -8.62 2.49 13.61
C GLU A 186 -7.54 1.44 13.27
N MET A 187 -7.16 0.61 14.27
CA MET A 187 -6.15 -0.43 14.13
C MET A 187 -6.37 -1.53 15.18
N VAL A 188 -6.14 -2.77 14.75
CA VAL A 188 -6.05 -3.93 15.64
C VAL A 188 -4.66 -4.54 15.49
N SER A 189 -3.90 -4.68 16.59
CA SER A 189 -2.51 -5.12 16.53
C SER A 189 -2.16 -6.20 17.57
N CYS A 190 -1.18 -7.05 17.21
CA CYS A 190 -0.64 -8.09 18.08
C CYS A 190 0.88 -8.19 17.89
N SER A 191 1.60 -8.22 19.01
CA SER A 191 3.05 -8.50 18.99
C SER A 191 3.31 -9.99 19.18
N TYR A 192 4.28 -10.52 18.45
CA TYR A 192 4.68 -11.92 18.51
C TYR A 192 6.18 -12.08 18.24
N ARG A 193 6.73 -13.22 18.63
CA ARG A 193 8.13 -13.56 18.35
C ARG A 193 8.22 -14.52 17.19
N LYS A 194 9.06 -14.16 16.23
CA LYS A 194 9.35 -14.95 15.04
C LYS A 194 10.77 -15.50 15.11
N HIS A 195 10.95 -16.77 14.79
CA HIS A 195 12.26 -17.39 14.67
C HIS A 195 13.03 -16.82 13.49
N ILE A 196 14.30 -16.45 13.71
CA ILE A 196 15.26 -16.04 12.68
C ILE A 196 16.55 -16.83 12.94
N GLY A 197 16.75 -17.89 12.19
CA GLY A 197 17.83 -18.84 12.47
C GLY A 197 17.69 -19.48 13.85
N GLU A 198 18.74 -19.41 14.67
CA GLU A 198 18.76 -19.95 16.04
C GLU A 198 18.19 -18.97 17.10
N SER A 199 17.81 -17.76 16.71
CA SER A 199 17.30 -16.72 17.61
C SER A 199 15.84 -16.37 17.30
N TYR A 200 15.32 -15.36 17.96
CA TYR A 200 14.01 -14.79 17.63
C TYR A 200 14.07 -13.27 17.62
N ARG A 201 13.14 -12.66 16.88
CA ARG A 201 12.90 -11.23 16.89
C ARG A 201 11.44 -10.93 17.17
N TRP A 202 11.16 -9.78 17.79
CA TRP A 202 9.82 -9.29 17.99
C TRP A 202 9.27 -8.64 16.74
N TYR A 203 8.05 -9.02 16.38
CA TYR A 203 7.27 -8.45 15.30
C TYR A 203 5.92 -7.98 15.81
N THR A 204 5.33 -7.01 15.11
CA THR A 204 3.89 -6.68 15.22
C THR A 204 3.19 -7.05 13.94
N LEU A 205 1.95 -7.52 14.08
CA LEU A 205 0.98 -7.68 13.01
C LEU A 205 -0.14 -6.68 13.25
N GLU A 206 -0.38 -5.79 12.29
CA GLU A 206 -1.33 -4.69 12.38
C GLU A 206 -2.37 -4.81 11.29
N PHE A 207 -3.67 -4.79 11.63
CA PHE A 207 -4.79 -4.73 10.70
C PHE A 207 -5.35 -3.32 10.74
N ILE A 208 -5.32 -2.62 9.61
CA ILE A 208 -5.77 -1.24 9.46
C ILE A 208 -6.83 -1.20 8.36
N PRO A 209 -8.05 -0.66 8.62
CA PRO A 209 -9.03 -0.44 7.57
C PRO A 209 -8.40 0.35 6.42
N ASP A 210 -8.55 -0.12 5.18
CA ASP A 210 -8.12 0.66 4.03
C ASP A 210 -9.18 1.71 3.67
N TYR A 211 -8.87 2.60 2.72
CA TYR A 211 -9.77 3.67 2.30
C TYR A 211 -11.07 3.17 1.64
N GLN A 212 -11.15 1.89 1.25
CA GLN A 212 -12.35 1.25 0.70
C GLN A 212 -13.15 0.49 1.77
N TYR A 213 -12.76 0.58 3.03
CA TYR A 213 -13.46 -0.10 4.11
C TYR A 213 -14.88 0.42 4.27
N THR A 214 -15.83 -0.49 4.26
CA THR A 214 -17.24 -0.26 4.58
C THR A 214 -17.78 -1.44 5.36
N ASP A 215 -18.92 -1.33 6.00
CA ASP A 215 -19.58 -2.45 6.71
C ASP A 215 -19.87 -3.65 5.81
N SER A 216 -20.11 -3.41 4.51
CA SER A 216 -20.37 -4.44 3.51
C SER A 216 -19.11 -4.98 2.83
N ARG A 217 -18.01 -4.22 2.88
CA ARG A 217 -16.71 -4.58 2.30
C ARG A 217 -15.61 -4.23 3.30
N GLN A 218 -15.23 -5.18 4.09
CA GLN A 218 -14.22 -5.00 5.13
C GLN A 218 -12.81 -5.22 4.59
N SER A 219 -12.37 -4.28 3.74
CA SER A 219 -11.03 -4.27 3.16
C SER A 219 -10.02 -3.70 4.16
N VAL A 220 -8.89 -4.39 4.35
CA VAL A 220 -7.86 -4.04 5.33
C VAL A 220 -6.47 -4.13 4.73
N MET A 221 -5.59 -3.26 5.19
CA MET A 221 -4.15 -3.41 5.02
C MET A 221 -3.57 -4.11 6.25
N ILE A 222 -2.73 -5.10 6.02
CA ILE A 222 -2.11 -5.91 7.07
C ILE A 222 -0.60 -5.69 6.98
N TYR A 223 -0.04 -5.14 8.04
CA TYR A 223 1.36 -4.79 8.11
C TYR A 223 2.10 -5.66 9.13
N THR A 224 3.27 -6.15 8.74
CA THR A 224 4.20 -6.81 9.65
C THR A 224 5.43 -5.93 9.83
N LYS A 225 5.75 -5.58 11.07
CA LYS A 225 6.92 -4.76 11.45
C LYS A 225 7.87 -5.58 12.31
N ASP A 226 9.17 -5.46 12.06
CA ASP A 226 10.19 -5.84 13.03
C ASP A 226 10.29 -4.72 14.09
N VAL A 227 10.03 -5.05 15.33
CA VAL A 227 10.05 -4.12 16.45
C VAL A 227 11.06 -4.55 17.55
N HIS A 228 11.95 -5.48 17.20
CA HIS A 228 12.89 -6.08 18.16
C HIS A 228 13.77 -5.04 18.85
N ASP A 229 14.34 -4.14 18.07
CA ASP A 229 15.26 -3.14 18.62
C ASP A 229 14.54 -2.13 19.51
N VAL A 230 13.28 -1.78 19.18
CA VAL A 230 12.43 -0.91 20.01
C VAL A 230 12.09 -1.58 21.34
N TYR A 231 11.75 -2.87 21.31
CA TYR A 231 11.48 -3.63 22.55
C TYR A 231 12.72 -3.78 23.41
N ARG A 232 13.88 -4.07 22.81
CA ARG A 232 15.15 -4.17 23.51
C ARG A 232 15.53 -2.86 24.22
N GLU A 233 15.48 -1.74 23.51
CA GLU A 233 15.74 -0.42 24.09
C GLU A 233 14.77 -0.07 25.24
N GLY A 234 13.50 -0.47 25.11
CA GLY A 234 12.51 -0.29 26.16
C GLY A 234 12.84 -1.10 27.44
N LEU A 235 13.28 -2.33 27.29
CA LEU A 235 13.70 -3.19 28.41
C LEU A 235 14.99 -2.66 29.08
N GLU A 236 15.99 -2.28 28.29
CA GLU A 236 17.24 -1.70 28.79
C GLU A 236 16.98 -0.39 29.59
N ARG A 237 16.05 0.46 29.15
CA ARG A 237 15.64 1.66 29.90
C ARG A 237 14.93 1.33 31.22
N GLN A 238 14.12 0.28 31.25
CA GLN A 238 13.46 -0.17 32.47
C GLN A 238 14.45 -0.76 33.49
N GLU A 239 15.43 -1.53 33.03
CA GLU A 239 16.48 -2.07 33.88
C GLU A 239 17.35 -0.99 34.52
N ILE A 240 17.68 0.09 33.76
CA ILE A 240 18.42 1.23 34.27
C ILE A 240 17.61 1.99 35.35
N SER A 241 16.29 2.13 35.15
CA SER A 241 15.41 2.84 36.10
C SER A 241 15.11 2.07 37.38
N ILE A 242 15.44 0.77 37.44
CA ILE A 242 15.30 -0.06 38.67
C ILE A 242 16.60 -0.07 39.51
N GLN A 243 17.71 0.38 38.93
CA GLN A 243 19.01 0.42 39.59
C GLN A 243 19.34 1.79 40.23
N ASP A 244 18.53 2.84 40.00
CA ASP A 244 18.58 4.17 40.62
C ASP A 244 17.53 4.26 41.77
#